data_f0a8871cf9bffdde4d1b4ab6361d4a61
#
_entry.id   f0a8871cf9bffdde4d1b4ab6361d4a61
#
_cell.length_a   1.000
_cell.length_b   1.000
_cell.length_c   1.000
_cell.angle_alpha   90.00
_cell.angle_beta   90.00
_cell.angle_gamma   90.00
#
_symmetry.space_group_name_H-M   'P 1'
#
loop_
_entity.id
_entity.type
_entity.pdbx_description
1 polymer ?
#
loop_
_entity_poly.entity_id
_entity_poly.type
_entity_poly.pdbx_seq_one_letter_code
_entity_poly.pdbx_strand_id
1 'polypeptide(L)'
;MAKRQLRWGRVFLAMFGLSVSIFAVDGLRRDLTETKNNITIEGDFVEKTSAETADVINKDNSVVLGNNGVQSSTVFEGVQNLGYSELSVPPSKLNSGALVIINNEYPADGNTSSGMVGLLKNKSEYYSLINESIKLNQEAADALNEMMAAYNKATELSDFIVYGTNDTFTGEGSLCPEYFPESVTGKTIDLAVLAYGLPIEFDGKDAEGWIIDNCHNYGYIVRYPQGKEMTTGHDYCPWHLRYVGQPHAALMNEMGLCLEEYIEFLKNYTYGNALIYSFNDVEYEVYTSEAVGETASTRVPISGNYTISGDNIGTYIITVEKN
;
A
#
# COMPACT_ATOMS: atom_id res chain seq x y z
N MET A 1 -16.17 1.53 -33.96
CA MET A 1 -16.09 0.04 -34.11
C MET A 1 -14.63 -0.34 -34.20
N ALA A 2 -14.00 -0.55 -33.05
CA ALA A 2 -12.61 -1.04 -32.96
C ALA A 2 -12.62 -2.54 -33.32
N LYS A 3 -11.85 -2.89 -34.33
CA LYS A 3 -11.67 -4.30 -34.74
C LYS A 3 -10.84 -5.00 -33.68
N ARG A 4 -11.47 -5.89 -32.89
CA ARG A 4 -10.77 -6.89 -32.09
C ARG A 4 -9.81 -7.65 -33.02
N GLN A 5 -8.51 -7.41 -32.90
CA GLN A 5 -7.53 -8.33 -33.47
C GLN A 5 -7.61 -9.61 -32.64
N LEU A 6 -7.88 -10.72 -33.33
CA LEU A 6 -7.98 -12.04 -32.71
C LEU A 6 -6.67 -12.36 -31.96
N ARG A 7 -6.78 -12.60 -30.66
CA ARG A 7 -5.68 -13.07 -29.81
C ARG A 7 -5.33 -14.54 -30.11
N TRP A 8 -4.90 -14.84 -31.33
CA TRP A 8 -4.49 -16.18 -31.74
C TRP A 8 -3.21 -16.70 -31.06
N GLY A 9 -2.42 -15.81 -30.47
CA GLY A 9 -1.17 -16.17 -29.79
C GLY A 9 -1.34 -17.06 -28.56
N ARG A 10 -2.43 -16.89 -27.81
CA ARG A 10 -2.65 -17.68 -26.58
C ARG A 10 -3.15 -19.11 -26.81
N VAL A 11 -3.85 -19.34 -27.91
CA VAL A 11 -4.37 -20.69 -28.23
C VAL A 11 -3.29 -21.60 -28.82
N PHE A 12 -2.26 -21.04 -29.48
CA PHE A 12 -1.16 -21.82 -30.05
C PHE A 12 -0.02 -22.13 -29.06
N LEU A 13 0.17 -21.31 -27.99
CA LEU A 13 1.21 -21.60 -27.00
C LEU A 13 0.86 -22.77 -26.06
N ALA A 14 -0.41 -23.04 -25.84
CA ALA A 14 -0.83 -24.16 -25.00
C ALA A 14 -0.60 -25.55 -25.62
N MET A 15 -0.37 -25.63 -26.94
CA MET A 15 -0.14 -26.91 -27.64
C MET A 15 1.32 -27.18 -28.03
N PHE A 16 2.23 -26.23 -27.93
CA PHE A 16 3.65 -26.37 -28.31
C PHE A 16 4.66 -26.13 -27.20
N GLY A 17 4.22 -26.00 -25.95
CA GLY A 17 5.04 -25.66 -24.78
C GLY A 17 5.86 -26.81 -24.17
N LEU A 18 6.11 -27.91 -24.86
CA LEU A 18 6.76 -29.09 -24.23
C LEU A 18 8.11 -29.49 -24.85
N SER A 19 8.77 -28.69 -25.69
CA SER A 19 10.04 -29.15 -26.28
C SER A 19 11.12 -28.12 -26.60
N VAL A 20 11.13 -26.91 -25.97
CA VAL A 20 12.28 -25.98 -26.10
C VAL A 20 12.59 -25.31 -24.78
N SER A 21 13.16 -26.02 -23.83
CA SER A 21 13.63 -25.41 -22.58
C SER A 21 14.92 -26.09 -22.13
N ILE A 22 16.04 -25.98 -22.87
CA ILE A 22 17.38 -26.36 -22.34
C ILE A 22 18.52 -25.44 -22.84
N PHE A 23 18.36 -24.46 -23.70
CA PHE A 23 19.54 -23.74 -24.25
C PHE A 23 19.53 -22.21 -24.12
N ALA A 24 18.92 -21.62 -23.09
CA ALA A 24 18.93 -20.14 -22.93
C ALA A 24 19.31 -19.63 -21.53
N VAL A 25 20.00 -20.41 -20.70
CA VAL A 25 20.33 -19.97 -19.31
C VAL A 25 21.77 -19.47 -19.15
N ASP A 26 22.67 -19.71 -20.08
CA ASP A 26 24.10 -19.35 -19.92
C ASP A 26 24.50 -17.99 -20.50
N GLY A 27 23.62 -17.29 -21.23
CA GLY A 27 23.92 -15.99 -21.84
C GLY A 27 23.65 -14.77 -20.96
N LEU A 28 22.73 -14.87 -20.00
CA LEU A 28 22.27 -13.71 -19.21
C LEU A 28 23.02 -13.50 -17.88
N ARG A 29 23.94 -14.35 -17.52
CA ARG A 29 24.71 -14.21 -16.25
C ARG A 29 25.93 -13.29 -16.33
N ARG A 30 26.30 -12.79 -17.49
CA ARG A 30 27.50 -11.92 -17.64
C ARG A 30 27.25 -10.42 -17.64
N ASP A 31 26.01 -9.95 -17.86
CA ASP A 31 25.73 -8.49 -17.94
C ASP A 31 25.22 -7.87 -16.65
N LEU A 32 24.95 -8.64 -15.58
CA LEU A 32 24.43 -8.11 -14.32
C LEU A 32 25.51 -7.81 -13.26
N THR A 33 26.78 -8.00 -13.56
CA THR A 33 27.88 -7.72 -12.63
C THR A 33 28.59 -6.39 -12.82
N GLU A 34 28.29 -5.64 -13.87
CA GLU A 34 28.98 -4.37 -14.14
C GLU A 34 28.20 -3.09 -13.79
N THR A 35 26.93 -3.18 -13.34
CA THR A 35 26.14 -1.97 -13.03
C THR A 35 26.00 -1.66 -11.53
N LYS A 36 26.76 -2.35 -10.67
CA LYS A 36 26.67 -2.14 -9.20
C LYS A 36 27.70 -1.19 -8.58
N ASN A 37 28.50 -0.50 -9.37
CA ASN A 37 29.48 0.45 -8.83
C ASN A 37 29.26 1.82 -9.44
N ASN A 38 28.36 2.61 -8.90
CA ASN A 38 28.42 4.09 -8.90
C ASN A 38 27.13 4.69 -8.32
N ILE A 39 26.89 4.45 -7.03
CA ILE A 39 26.11 5.37 -6.20
C ILE A 39 27.01 5.70 -5.01
N THR A 40 27.72 6.79 -5.13
CA THR A 40 28.45 7.41 -4.02
C THR A 40 27.45 8.27 -3.28
N ILE A 41 27.03 7.83 -2.10
CA ILE A 41 26.30 8.68 -1.16
C ILE A 41 27.40 9.40 -0.36
N GLU A 42 27.69 10.65 -0.71
CA GLU A 42 28.45 11.56 0.15
C GLU A 42 27.51 12.01 1.28
N GLY A 43 27.59 11.32 2.40
CA GLY A 43 27.04 11.75 3.66
C GLY A 43 28.21 12.02 4.60
N ASP A 44 28.54 13.30 4.84
CA ASP A 44 29.51 13.71 5.83
C ASP A 44 29.05 13.30 7.23
N PHE A 45 29.68 12.26 7.77
CA PHE A 45 29.64 11.97 9.20
C PHE A 45 30.55 12.97 9.93
N VAL A 46 29.95 13.96 10.57
CA VAL A 46 30.65 14.80 11.54
C VAL A 46 30.63 14.11 12.91
N GLU A 47 31.78 13.61 13.29
CA GLU A 47 32.06 13.15 14.65
C GLU A 47 31.97 14.33 15.63
N LYS A 48 30.95 14.35 16.52
CA LYS A 48 30.84 15.36 17.58
C LYS A 48 31.61 14.93 18.80
N THR A 49 32.75 15.56 19.00
CA THR A 49 33.42 15.63 20.31
C THR A 49 32.64 16.54 21.27
N SER A 50 32.47 16.03 22.49
CA SER A 50 31.81 16.68 23.62
C SER A 50 32.47 18.02 24.01
N ALA A 51 31.68 19.08 24.05
CA ALA A 51 31.92 20.23 24.93
C ALA A 51 30.60 20.94 25.24
N GLU A 52 30.38 21.19 26.51
CA GLU A 52 29.23 21.81 27.15
C GLU A 52 28.82 23.15 26.54
N THR A 53 27.50 23.30 26.23
CA THR A 53 26.84 24.60 26.37
C THR A 53 25.38 24.38 26.70
N ALA A 54 24.92 25.05 27.76
CA ALA A 54 23.60 24.98 28.31
C ALA A 54 22.56 25.53 27.30
N ASP A 55 21.55 24.74 27.03
CA ASP A 55 20.36 25.13 26.23
C ASP A 55 19.40 25.92 27.09
N VAL A 56 19.13 27.16 26.68
CA VAL A 56 18.01 27.94 27.21
C VAL A 56 16.78 27.61 26.37
N ILE A 57 15.88 26.87 26.94
CA ILE A 57 14.54 26.58 26.34
C ILE A 57 13.70 27.83 26.47
N ASN A 58 13.41 28.46 25.35
CA ASN A 58 12.42 29.55 25.32
C ASN A 58 11.01 28.95 25.14
N LYS A 59 10.01 29.60 25.76
CA LYS A 59 8.63 29.11 25.87
C LYS A 59 7.88 28.93 24.54
N ASP A 60 8.51 29.21 23.42
CA ASP A 60 7.88 29.19 22.08
C ASP A 60 8.42 28.09 21.15
N ASN A 61 9.03 27.04 21.70
CA ASN A 61 9.51 25.85 20.95
C ASN A 61 10.30 26.14 19.65
N SER A 62 11.06 27.23 19.62
CA SER A 62 12.01 27.47 18.55
C SER A 62 13.44 27.34 19.11
N VAL A 63 14.23 26.42 18.56
CA VAL A 63 15.66 26.28 18.87
C VAL A 63 16.38 27.44 18.20
N VAL A 64 16.90 28.38 18.99
CA VAL A 64 17.80 29.43 18.51
C VAL A 64 19.24 28.95 18.64
N LEU A 65 19.84 28.58 17.52
CA LEU A 65 21.30 28.36 17.47
C LEU A 65 22.00 29.71 17.46
N GLY A 66 22.84 29.93 18.48
CA GLY A 66 23.64 31.14 18.65
C GLY A 66 24.71 31.33 17.59
N ASN A 67 24.71 32.50 17.03
CA ASN A 67 25.75 33.28 16.36
C ASN A 67 26.88 32.55 15.63
N ASN A 68 26.77 32.47 14.30
CA ASN A 68 27.70 33.12 13.40
C ASN A 68 27.03 33.30 12.04
N GLY A 69 26.93 34.56 11.63
CA GLY A 69 26.08 35.08 10.59
C GLY A 69 26.13 34.41 9.22
N VAL A 70 24.97 34.00 8.75
CA VAL A 70 24.52 34.23 7.39
C VAL A 70 23.01 34.46 7.48
N GLN A 71 22.58 35.68 7.20
CA GLN A 71 21.16 36.00 6.99
C GLN A 71 20.73 35.37 5.66
N SER A 72 19.79 34.45 5.72
CA SER A 72 18.83 34.19 4.66
C SER A 72 17.52 33.78 5.31
N SER A 73 16.74 34.77 5.69
CA SER A 73 15.36 34.60 6.09
C SER A 73 14.51 34.49 4.84
N THR A 74 14.35 33.32 4.29
CA THR A 74 13.16 33.00 3.51
C THR A 74 12.08 32.57 4.49
N VAL A 75 11.28 33.53 4.90
CA VAL A 75 10.01 33.28 5.57
C VAL A 75 9.14 32.54 4.56
N PHE A 76 8.97 31.25 4.72
CA PHE A 76 7.88 30.52 4.10
C PHE A 76 6.59 30.93 4.81
N GLU A 77 5.95 31.98 4.30
CA GLU A 77 4.55 32.26 4.64
C GLU A 77 3.72 31.13 4.07
N GLY A 78 3.14 30.30 4.95
CA GLY A 78 2.16 29.30 4.57
C GLY A 78 2.16 27.99 5.33
N VAL A 79 3.14 27.71 6.19
CA VAL A 79 3.03 26.54 7.07
C VAL A 79 2.02 26.88 8.16
N GLN A 80 0.79 26.40 8.00
CA GLN A 80 -0.17 26.39 9.11
C GLN A 80 0.48 25.58 10.22
N ASN A 81 0.78 26.24 11.33
CA ASN A 81 1.25 25.57 12.53
C ASN A 81 0.04 24.83 13.11
N LEU A 82 -0.21 23.61 12.59
CA LEU A 82 -1.26 22.75 13.09
C LEU A 82 -0.87 22.42 14.53
N GLY A 83 -1.53 23.05 15.50
CA GLY A 83 -1.39 22.67 16.89
C GLY A 83 -1.74 21.20 17.02
N TYR A 84 -1.02 20.48 17.88
CA TYR A 84 -1.30 19.08 18.18
C TYR A 84 -1.87 18.95 19.57
N SER A 85 -2.82 18.04 19.76
CA SER A 85 -3.37 17.65 21.05
C SER A 85 -3.14 16.18 21.32
N GLU A 86 -3.10 15.81 22.58
CA GLU A 86 -3.06 14.42 23.00
C GLU A 86 -4.44 13.79 22.81
N LEU A 87 -4.47 12.61 22.19
CA LEU A 87 -5.67 11.81 21.96
C LEU A 87 -5.48 10.42 22.61
N SER A 88 -6.42 10.03 23.47
CA SER A 88 -6.51 8.66 23.97
C SER A 88 -7.06 7.74 22.90
N VAL A 89 -6.33 6.71 22.52
CA VAL A 89 -6.70 5.75 21.50
C VAL A 89 -7.16 4.46 22.17
N PRO A 90 -8.40 4.01 21.92
CA PRO A 90 -8.90 2.77 22.53
C PRO A 90 -8.15 1.55 22.00
N PRO A 91 -7.93 0.51 22.83
CA PRO A 91 -7.21 -0.71 22.42
C PRO A 91 -7.80 -1.40 21.19
N SER A 92 -9.11 -1.34 21.02
CA SER A 92 -9.80 -1.90 19.83
C SER A 92 -9.36 -1.25 18.50
N LYS A 93 -8.74 -0.08 18.57
CA LYS A 93 -8.20 0.59 17.37
C LYS A 93 -6.94 -0.09 16.84
N LEU A 94 -6.22 -0.85 17.71
CA LEU A 94 -5.03 -1.58 17.31
C LEU A 94 -5.30 -2.59 16.18
N ASN A 95 -6.49 -3.19 16.20
CA ASN A 95 -6.91 -4.23 15.27
C ASN A 95 -7.78 -3.67 14.11
N SER A 96 -7.78 -2.37 13.91
CA SER A 96 -8.60 -1.72 12.88
C SER A 96 -7.80 -0.68 12.09
N GLY A 97 -8.24 -0.44 10.86
CA GLY A 97 -7.60 0.50 9.94
C GLY A 97 -7.14 -0.16 8.65
N ALA A 98 -6.40 0.59 7.84
CA ALA A 98 -5.95 0.13 6.54
C ALA A 98 -4.65 -0.68 6.59
N LEU A 99 -3.83 -0.47 7.61
CA LEU A 99 -2.47 -1.04 7.74
C LEU A 99 -2.38 -2.24 8.69
N VAL A 100 -3.51 -2.80 9.12
CA VAL A 100 -3.51 -3.99 9.98
C VAL A 100 -2.92 -5.19 9.26
N ILE A 101 -1.99 -5.88 9.88
CA ILE A 101 -1.48 -7.18 9.44
C ILE A 101 -2.38 -8.25 10.02
N ILE A 102 -2.94 -9.10 9.16
CA ILE A 102 -3.76 -10.23 9.55
C ILE A 102 -3.23 -11.47 8.87
N ASN A 103 -2.82 -12.42 9.68
CA ASN A 103 -2.30 -13.71 9.26
C ASN A 103 -2.54 -14.75 10.37
N ASN A 104 -1.90 -15.90 10.32
CA ASN A 104 -2.05 -16.95 11.32
C ASN A 104 -1.42 -16.58 12.68
N GLU A 105 -0.43 -15.69 12.70
CA GLU A 105 0.22 -15.20 13.93
C GLU A 105 -0.58 -14.06 14.56
N TYR A 106 -1.13 -13.18 13.74
CA TYR A 106 -1.93 -12.02 14.14
C TYR A 106 -3.35 -12.14 13.55
N PRO A 107 -4.23 -12.94 14.17
CA PRO A 107 -5.57 -13.18 13.65
C PRO A 107 -6.45 -11.92 13.74
N ALA A 108 -7.47 -11.86 12.89
CA ALA A 108 -8.49 -10.83 12.97
C ALA A 108 -9.31 -10.96 14.26
N ASP A 109 -9.70 -9.82 14.81
CA ASP A 109 -10.71 -9.75 15.86
C ASP A 109 -12.06 -9.24 15.35
N GLY A 110 -13.08 -9.18 16.21
CA GLY A 110 -14.44 -8.75 15.82
C GLY A 110 -14.54 -7.27 15.39
N ASN A 111 -13.48 -6.46 15.54
CA ASN A 111 -13.44 -5.04 15.19
C ASN A 111 -12.84 -4.79 13.81
N THR A 112 -12.34 -5.82 13.16
CA THR A 112 -11.53 -5.73 11.94
C THR A 112 -12.36 -5.32 10.72
N SER A 113 -13.64 -5.71 10.64
CA SER A 113 -14.53 -5.39 9.53
C SER A 113 -15.50 -4.28 9.89
N SER A 114 -15.36 -3.11 9.28
CA SER A 114 -16.28 -1.98 9.44
C SER A 114 -16.51 -1.25 8.13
N GLY A 115 -17.67 -0.58 8.01
CA GLY A 115 -17.96 0.25 6.83
C GLY A 115 -18.12 -0.54 5.53
N MET A 116 -18.62 -1.78 5.60
CA MET A 116 -18.83 -2.63 4.43
C MET A 116 -20.04 -2.19 3.62
N VAL A 117 -19.87 -2.05 2.31
CA VAL A 117 -20.93 -1.76 1.33
C VAL A 117 -21.03 -2.86 0.31
N GLY A 118 -22.25 -3.12 -0.20
CA GLY A 118 -22.46 -4.07 -1.30
C GLY A 118 -21.95 -3.47 -2.61
N LEU A 119 -21.02 -4.14 -3.27
CA LEU A 119 -20.43 -3.63 -4.52
C LEU A 119 -21.44 -3.52 -5.66
N LEU A 120 -22.45 -4.39 -5.72
CA LEU A 120 -23.45 -4.35 -6.80
C LEU A 120 -24.08 -2.96 -6.99
N LYS A 121 -24.32 -2.24 -5.90
CA LYS A 121 -24.92 -0.89 -5.93
C LYS A 121 -23.89 0.25 -6.00
N ASN A 122 -22.64 -0.06 -5.74
CA ASN A 122 -21.58 0.93 -5.60
C ASN A 122 -20.49 0.81 -6.66
N LYS A 123 -20.54 -0.20 -7.54
CA LYS A 123 -19.54 -0.40 -8.58
C LYS A 123 -19.73 0.53 -9.79
N SER A 124 -18.63 0.86 -10.44
CA SER A 124 -18.64 1.48 -11.77
C SER A 124 -18.99 0.46 -12.86
N GLU A 125 -19.16 0.94 -14.10
CA GLU A 125 -19.41 0.11 -15.28
C GLU A 125 -18.18 -0.61 -15.83
N TYR A 126 -16.99 -0.30 -15.32
CA TYR A 126 -15.70 -0.73 -15.89
C TYR A 126 -15.23 -2.10 -15.42
N TYR A 127 -15.97 -2.79 -14.56
CA TYR A 127 -15.69 -4.16 -14.14
C TYR A 127 -16.97 -4.94 -13.80
N SER A 128 -16.84 -6.23 -13.68
CA SER A 128 -17.94 -7.13 -13.34
C SER A 128 -17.75 -7.74 -11.94
N LEU A 129 -18.80 -8.38 -11.42
CA LEU A 129 -18.78 -9.14 -10.17
C LEU A 129 -19.10 -10.59 -10.45
N ILE A 130 -18.47 -11.53 -9.76
CA ILE A 130 -18.80 -12.95 -9.88
C ILE A 130 -20.19 -13.26 -9.29
N ASN A 131 -20.60 -12.53 -8.27
CA ASN A 131 -21.92 -12.61 -7.66
C ASN A 131 -22.35 -11.27 -7.04
N GLU A 132 -23.62 -11.18 -6.68
CA GLU A 132 -24.23 -9.94 -6.18
C GLU A 132 -23.98 -9.69 -4.68
N SER A 133 -23.49 -10.68 -3.94
CA SER A 133 -23.29 -10.58 -2.48
C SER A 133 -21.96 -9.96 -2.06
N ILE A 134 -21.06 -9.70 -3.03
CA ILE A 134 -19.74 -9.13 -2.79
C ILE A 134 -19.83 -7.79 -2.07
N LYS A 135 -19.10 -7.69 -0.96
CA LYS A 135 -18.99 -6.48 -0.14
C LYS A 135 -17.54 -6.06 -0.01
N LEU A 136 -17.33 -4.76 0.11
CA LEU A 136 -16.04 -4.16 0.30
C LEU A 136 -16.17 -2.97 1.28
N ASN A 137 -15.09 -2.58 1.94
CA ASN A 137 -15.05 -1.32 2.68
C ASN A 137 -15.31 -0.15 1.72
N GLN A 138 -16.00 0.90 2.17
CA GLN A 138 -16.42 2.01 1.29
C GLN A 138 -15.22 2.68 0.61
N GLU A 139 -14.16 3.00 1.36
CA GLU A 139 -12.97 3.65 0.80
C GLU A 139 -12.28 2.77 -0.25
N ALA A 140 -12.19 1.47 0.04
CA ALA A 140 -11.65 0.50 -0.91
C ALA A 140 -12.54 0.36 -2.17
N ALA A 141 -13.87 0.42 -2.02
CA ALA A 141 -14.79 0.37 -3.16
C ALA A 141 -14.67 1.61 -4.06
N ASP A 142 -14.55 2.79 -3.46
CA ASP A 142 -14.37 4.04 -4.20
C ASP A 142 -13.04 4.04 -4.97
N ALA A 143 -11.96 3.64 -4.32
CA ALA A 143 -10.64 3.49 -4.93
C ALA A 143 -10.61 2.45 -6.06
N LEU A 144 -11.34 1.33 -5.90
CA LEU A 144 -11.49 0.32 -6.95
C LEU A 144 -12.19 0.91 -8.19
N ASN A 145 -13.25 1.71 -7.98
CA ASN A 145 -13.96 2.36 -9.08
C ASN A 145 -13.05 3.30 -9.87
N GLU A 146 -12.24 4.10 -9.18
CA GLU A 146 -11.27 5.01 -9.79
C GLU A 146 -10.19 4.24 -10.55
N MET A 147 -9.63 3.19 -9.96
CA MET A 147 -8.62 2.34 -10.58
C MET A 147 -9.13 1.69 -11.86
N MET A 148 -10.35 1.12 -11.84
CA MET A 148 -10.93 0.46 -13.01
C MET A 148 -11.33 1.45 -14.11
N ALA A 149 -11.75 2.66 -13.75
CA ALA A 149 -12.00 3.72 -14.72
C ALA A 149 -10.69 4.15 -15.40
N ALA A 150 -9.61 4.27 -14.66
CA ALA A 150 -8.29 4.61 -15.20
C ALA A 150 -7.71 3.48 -16.07
N TYR A 151 -7.90 2.22 -15.65
CA TYR A 151 -7.56 1.06 -16.46
C TYR A 151 -8.28 1.07 -17.81
N ASN A 152 -9.60 1.29 -17.80
CA ASN A 152 -10.36 1.41 -19.04
C ASN A 152 -9.88 2.56 -19.92
N LYS A 153 -9.59 3.73 -19.33
CA LYS A 153 -9.06 4.89 -20.06
C LYS A 153 -7.71 4.59 -20.71
N ALA A 154 -6.85 3.82 -20.04
CA ALA A 154 -5.51 3.51 -20.54
C ALA A 154 -5.50 2.39 -21.59
N THR A 155 -6.38 1.40 -21.48
CA THR A 155 -6.33 0.16 -22.24
C THR A 155 -7.53 -0.03 -23.18
N GLU A 156 -8.58 0.75 -23.04
CA GLU A 156 -9.90 0.58 -23.68
C GLU A 156 -10.59 -0.77 -23.31
N LEU A 157 -10.14 -1.43 -22.21
CA LEU A 157 -10.69 -2.70 -21.71
C LEU A 157 -11.56 -2.49 -20.47
N SER A 158 -12.49 -3.39 -20.22
CA SER A 158 -13.35 -3.49 -19.04
C SER A 158 -13.59 -4.97 -18.74
N ASP A 159 -12.56 -5.76 -18.77
CA ASP A 159 -12.59 -7.21 -18.74
C ASP A 159 -12.22 -7.81 -17.37
N PHE A 160 -12.02 -6.97 -16.35
CA PHE A 160 -11.87 -7.47 -15.00
C PHE A 160 -13.21 -7.89 -14.37
N ILE A 161 -13.12 -8.93 -13.56
CA ILE A 161 -14.18 -9.38 -12.67
C ILE A 161 -13.62 -9.46 -11.25
N VAL A 162 -14.32 -8.87 -10.29
CA VAL A 162 -14.05 -9.12 -8.88
C VAL A 162 -14.57 -10.51 -8.56
N TYR A 163 -13.64 -11.43 -8.39
CA TYR A 163 -13.91 -12.85 -8.20
C TYR A 163 -14.06 -13.19 -6.72
N GLY A 164 -13.42 -12.41 -5.85
CA GLY A 164 -13.45 -12.61 -4.40
C GLY A 164 -13.24 -11.35 -3.56
N THR A 165 -13.75 -11.45 -2.35
CA THR A 165 -13.51 -10.57 -1.22
C THR A 165 -13.54 -11.40 0.07
N ASN A 166 -14.22 -10.92 1.12
CA ASN A 166 -14.23 -11.54 2.46
C ASN A 166 -14.91 -12.92 2.56
N ASP A 167 -15.83 -13.28 1.65
CA ASP A 167 -16.59 -14.52 1.69
C ASP A 167 -16.39 -15.37 0.41
N THR A 168 -15.18 -15.35 -0.12
CA THR A 168 -14.91 -15.95 -1.42
C THR A 168 -14.90 -17.47 -1.35
N PHE A 169 -15.46 -18.08 -2.38
CA PHE A 169 -15.31 -19.51 -2.62
C PHE A 169 -13.85 -19.85 -2.87
N THR A 170 -13.27 -20.56 -1.92
CA THR A 170 -11.95 -21.18 -2.04
C THR A 170 -12.15 -22.68 -2.14
N GLY A 171 -11.51 -23.32 -3.09
CA GLY A 171 -11.60 -24.75 -3.27
C GLY A 171 -11.20 -25.22 -4.66
N GLU A 172 -11.30 -26.51 -4.88
CA GLU A 172 -10.95 -27.12 -6.16
C GLU A 172 -11.79 -26.52 -7.31
N GLY A 173 -11.09 -26.00 -8.32
CA GLY A 173 -11.72 -25.30 -9.45
C GLY A 173 -11.94 -23.80 -9.25
N SER A 174 -11.56 -23.23 -8.10
CA SER A 174 -11.51 -21.77 -7.92
C SER A 174 -10.32 -21.17 -8.66
N LEU A 175 -10.52 -19.97 -9.23
CA LEU A 175 -9.41 -19.16 -9.79
C LEU A 175 -8.56 -18.51 -8.69
N CYS A 176 -9.10 -18.45 -7.46
CA CYS A 176 -8.43 -17.96 -6.26
C CYS A 176 -8.47 -19.11 -5.23
N PRO A 177 -7.58 -20.10 -5.37
CA PRO A 177 -7.66 -21.36 -4.61
C PRO A 177 -7.30 -21.20 -3.13
N GLU A 178 -6.70 -20.09 -2.75
CA GLU A 178 -6.20 -19.82 -1.41
C GLU A 178 -7.12 -18.86 -0.66
N TYR A 179 -7.37 -19.16 0.63
CA TYR A 179 -8.06 -18.25 1.53
C TYR A 179 -7.03 -17.41 2.31
N PHE A 180 -7.21 -16.11 2.27
CA PHE A 180 -6.39 -15.19 3.02
C PHE A 180 -7.17 -14.65 4.23
N PRO A 181 -6.67 -14.84 5.47
CA PRO A 181 -7.35 -14.39 6.69
C PRO A 181 -7.69 -12.89 6.69
N GLU A 182 -6.89 -12.07 6.02
CA GLU A 182 -7.10 -10.63 5.92
C GLU A 182 -8.32 -10.22 5.08
N SER A 183 -8.90 -11.13 4.32
CA SER A 183 -10.12 -10.88 3.52
C SER A 183 -11.30 -10.43 4.38
N VAL A 184 -11.33 -10.79 5.67
CA VAL A 184 -12.35 -10.32 6.63
C VAL A 184 -12.35 -8.81 6.83
N THR A 185 -11.26 -8.11 6.48
CA THR A 185 -11.17 -6.64 6.58
C THR A 185 -12.12 -5.92 5.64
N GLY A 186 -12.56 -6.58 4.57
CA GLY A 186 -13.23 -5.94 3.46
C GLY A 186 -12.35 -4.94 2.69
N LYS A 187 -11.04 -5.08 2.78
CA LYS A 187 -10.06 -4.23 2.08
C LYS A 187 -9.23 -5.00 1.05
N THR A 188 -9.58 -6.25 0.79
CA THR A 188 -8.95 -7.09 -0.23
C THR A 188 -9.92 -7.39 -1.37
N ILE A 189 -9.38 -7.52 -2.55
CA ILE A 189 -10.11 -8.00 -3.74
C ILE A 189 -9.27 -9.06 -4.45
N ASP A 190 -9.96 -10.06 -4.96
CA ASP A 190 -9.40 -11.05 -5.85
C ASP A 190 -9.90 -10.77 -7.27
N LEU A 191 -9.00 -10.59 -8.20
CA LEU A 191 -9.30 -10.25 -9.58
C LEU A 191 -9.15 -11.47 -10.50
N ALA A 192 -10.07 -11.60 -11.42
CA ALA A 192 -9.93 -12.49 -12.58
C ALA A 192 -10.20 -11.68 -13.86
N VAL A 193 -9.85 -12.23 -15.01
CA VAL A 193 -10.10 -11.60 -16.32
C VAL A 193 -11.22 -12.32 -17.03
N LEU A 194 -12.15 -11.58 -17.62
CA LEU A 194 -13.19 -12.12 -18.47
C LEU A 194 -12.69 -12.30 -19.89
N ALA A 195 -12.48 -13.56 -20.29
CA ALA A 195 -12.11 -13.91 -21.65
C ALA A 195 -13.19 -14.82 -22.24
N TYR A 196 -13.73 -14.45 -23.41
CA TYR A 196 -14.79 -15.20 -24.09
C TYR A 196 -16.05 -15.47 -23.23
N GLY A 197 -16.34 -14.57 -22.28
CA GLY A 197 -17.49 -14.68 -21.37
C GLY A 197 -17.25 -15.60 -20.17
N LEU A 198 -16.04 -16.11 -19.97
CA LEU A 198 -15.66 -16.93 -18.83
C LEU A 198 -14.55 -16.23 -18.03
N PRO A 199 -14.58 -16.32 -16.70
CA PRO A 199 -13.47 -15.87 -15.89
C PRO A 199 -12.27 -16.79 -16.09
N ILE A 200 -11.09 -16.18 -16.24
CA ILE A 200 -9.79 -16.86 -16.30
C ILE A 200 -8.86 -16.22 -15.29
N GLU A 201 -7.81 -16.92 -14.91
CA GLU A 201 -6.79 -16.43 -13.98
C GLU A 201 -6.14 -15.13 -14.46
N PHE A 202 -5.98 -14.18 -13.55
CA PHE A 202 -5.20 -12.97 -13.76
C PHE A 202 -3.74 -13.24 -13.38
N ASP A 203 -2.86 -13.27 -14.36
CA ASP A 203 -1.43 -13.58 -14.18
C ASP A 203 -0.52 -12.32 -14.13
N GLY A 204 -1.11 -11.14 -14.12
CA GLY A 204 -0.39 -9.86 -14.05
C GLY A 204 0.34 -9.46 -15.32
N LYS A 205 0.00 -10.02 -16.49
CA LYS A 205 0.69 -9.77 -17.76
C LYS A 205 -0.20 -9.07 -18.79
N ASP A 206 0.41 -8.77 -19.93
CA ASP A 206 -0.24 -8.11 -21.08
C ASP A 206 -0.90 -6.76 -20.68
N ALA A 207 -2.02 -6.42 -21.28
CA ALA A 207 -2.73 -5.17 -21.00
C ALA A 207 -3.27 -5.11 -19.57
N GLU A 208 -3.67 -6.25 -19.02
CA GLU A 208 -4.18 -6.39 -17.65
C GLU A 208 -3.06 -6.17 -16.61
N GLY A 209 -1.78 -6.36 -16.98
CA GLY A 209 -0.62 -6.03 -16.15
C GLY A 209 -0.56 -4.56 -15.75
N TRP A 210 -1.28 -3.69 -16.45
CA TRP A 210 -1.44 -2.28 -16.05
C TRP A 210 -1.88 -2.13 -14.58
N ILE A 211 -2.72 -3.03 -14.08
CA ILE A 211 -3.17 -3.01 -12.67
C ILE A 211 -1.99 -3.17 -11.73
N ILE A 212 -1.07 -4.10 -12.00
CA ILE A 212 0.13 -4.33 -11.16
C ILE A 212 0.99 -3.07 -11.11
N ASP A 213 1.18 -2.43 -12.27
CA ASP A 213 2.03 -1.24 -12.40
C ASP A 213 1.40 0.02 -11.82
N ASN A 214 0.06 0.07 -11.62
CA ASN A 214 -0.63 1.31 -11.30
C ASN A 214 -1.54 1.25 -10.06
N CYS A 215 -1.82 0.09 -9.48
CA CYS A 215 -2.74 -0.03 -8.33
C CYS A 215 -2.34 0.85 -7.15
N HIS A 216 -1.04 1.09 -6.95
CA HIS A 216 -0.51 1.94 -5.91
C HIS A 216 -0.97 3.40 -6.00
N ASN A 217 -1.28 3.91 -7.21
CA ASN A 217 -1.82 5.26 -7.40
C ASN A 217 -3.26 5.41 -6.86
N TYR A 218 -3.93 4.29 -6.58
CA TYR A 218 -5.31 4.22 -6.09
C TYR A 218 -5.40 3.63 -4.67
N GLY A 219 -4.27 3.60 -3.95
CA GLY A 219 -4.24 3.09 -2.59
C GLY A 219 -4.25 1.56 -2.46
N TYR A 220 -4.11 0.83 -3.57
CA TYR A 220 -3.98 -0.63 -3.57
C TYR A 220 -2.53 -1.08 -3.71
N ILE A 221 -2.21 -2.22 -3.17
CA ILE A 221 -0.95 -2.94 -3.37
C ILE A 221 -1.24 -4.36 -3.85
N VAL A 222 -0.31 -4.95 -4.60
CA VAL A 222 -0.24 -6.42 -4.70
C VAL A 222 0.18 -6.92 -3.34
N ARG A 223 -0.71 -7.66 -2.65
CA ARG A 223 -0.48 -8.02 -1.25
C ARG A 223 0.71 -8.97 -1.07
N TYR A 224 0.86 -9.89 -2.00
CA TYR A 224 1.93 -10.88 -2.01
C TYR A 224 2.78 -10.72 -3.29
N PRO A 225 3.66 -9.69 -3.31
CA PRO A 225 4.44 -9.36 -4.50
C PRO A 225 5.59 -10.35 -4.72
N GLN A 226 6.02 -10.46 -5.96
CA GLN A 226 7.11 -11.33 -6.35
C GLN A 226 8.41 -10.97 -5.62
N GLY A 227 9.10 -12.00 -5.11
CA GLY A 227 10.37 -11.85 -4.40
C GLY A 227 10.22 -11.50 -2.91
N LYS A 228 8.99 -11.54 -2.37
CA LYS A 228 8.68 -11.28 -0.95
C LYS A 228 8.12 -12.52 -0.22
N GLU A 229 8.19 -13.68 -0.83
CA GLU A 229 7.61 -14.95 -0.33
C GLU A 229 8.13 -15.31 1.07
N MET A 230 9.44 -15.06 1.31
CA MET A 230 10.04 -15.31 2.63
C MET A 230 9.53 -14.38 3.74
N THR A 231 9.09 -13.17 3.40
CA THR A 231 8.60 -12.18 4.36
C THR A 231 7.10 -12.32 4.58
N THR A 232 6.35 -12.52 3.49
CA THR A 232 4.89 -12.60 3.54
C THR A 232 4.38 -13.99 3.92
N GLY A 233 5.20 -15.03 3.72
CA GLY A 233 4.82 -16.43 3.92
C GLY A 233 3.90 -16.99 2.83
N HIS A 234 3.71 -16.26 1.74
CA HIS A 234 2.84 -16.64 0.62
C HIS A 234 3.57 -16.51 -0.71
N ASP A 235 3.23 -17.35 -1.67
CA ASP A 235 3.70 -17.25 -3.04
C ASP A 235 3.19 -15.97 -3.72
N TYR A 236 3.78 -15.62 -4.86
CA TYR A 236 3.33 -14.48 -5.65
C TYR A 236 1.88 -14.62 -6.11
N CYS A 237 1.01 -13.69 -5.69
CA CYS A 237 -0.41 -13.65 -6.03
C CYS A 237 -0.77 -12.30 -6.68
N PRO A 238 -0.59 -12.14 -8.01
CA PRO A 238 -0.88 -10.87 -8.70
C PRO A 238 -2.37 -10.50 -8.65
N TRP A 239 -3.24 -11.47 -8.50
CA TRP A 239 -4.68 -11.31 -8.45
C TRP A 239 -5.20 -10.86 -7.08
N HIS A 240 -4.41 -10.96 -6.00
CA HIS A 240 -4.81 -10.59 -4.65
C HIS A 240 -4.29 -9.19 -4.31
N LEU A 241 -5.20 -8.20 -4.36
CA LEU A 241 -4.89 -6.82 -4.05
C LEU A 241 -5.41 -6.43 -2.66
N ARG A 242 -4.63 -5.60 -1.96
CA ARG A 242 -4.99 -5.03 -0.67
C ARG A 242 -5.04 -3.52 -0.72
N TYR A 243 -6.16 -2.94 -0.26
CA TYR A 243 -6.27 -1.51 -0.02
C TYR A 243 -5.59 -1.13 1.29
N VAL A 244 -4.63 -0.25 1.21
CA VAL A 244 -3.89 0.34 2.34
C VAL A 244 -4.03 1.86 2.38
N GLY A 245 -4.66 2.46 1.36
CA GLY A 245 -4.87 3.90 1.23
C GLY A 245 -3.63 4.67 0.81
N GLN A 246 -3.84 5.97 0.58
CA GLN A 246 -2.74 6.91 0.31
C GLN A 246 -2.31 7.57 1.63
N PRO A 247 -1.02 7.93 1.76
CA PRO A 247 0.08 7.80 0.78
C PRO A 247 0.79 6.44 0.82
N HIS A 248 0.31 5.51 1.64
CA HIS A 248 1.01 4.26 1.99
C HIS A 248 1.29 3.37 0.77
N ALA A 249 0.29 3.19 -0.10
CA ALA A 249 0.46 2.36 -1.29
C ALA A 249 1.54 2.91 -2.23
N ALA A 250 1.54 4.22 -2.46
CA ALA A 250 2.52 4.88 -3.31
C ALA A 250 3.94 4.75 -2.74
N LEU A 251 4.09 4.98 -1.43
CA LEU A 251 5.38 4.88 -0.75
C LEU A 251 5.91 3.44 -0.72
N MET A 252 5.04 2.46 -0.47
CA MET A 252 5.40 1.04 -0.53
C MET A 252 5.91 0.64 -1.92
N ASN A 253 5.23 1.10 -2.97
CA ASN A 253 5.63 0.85 -4.35
C ASN A 253 6.99 1.49 -4.68
N GLU A 254 7.19 2.75 -4.31
CA GLU A 254 8.44 3.48 -4.54
C GLU A 254 9.64 2.81 -3.86
N MET A 255 9.43 2.31 -2.63
CA MET A 255 10.47 1.64 -1.84
C MET A 255 10.60 0.15 -2.13
N GLY A 256 9.68 -0.46 -2.90
CA GLY A 256 9.64 -1.89 -3.19
C GLY A 256 9.39 -2.74 -1.93
N LEU A 257 8.56 -2.25 -0.99
CA LEU A 257 8.26 -2.93 0.26
C LEU A 257 6.92 -3.67 0.20
N CYS A 258 6.85 -4.87 0.80
CA CYS A 258 5.58 -5.50 1.15
C CYS A 258 5.02 -4.88 2.45
N LEU A 259 3.79 -5.24 2.83
CA LEU A 259 3.12 -4.63 3.97
C LEU A 259 3.89 -4.85 5.27
N GLU A 260 4.42 -6.03 5.50
CA GLU A 260 5.21 -6.38 6.69
C GLU A 260 6.47 -5.52 6.81
N GLU A 261 7.22 -5.40 5.71
CA GLU A 261 8.43 -4.58 5.67
C GLU A 261 8.11 -3.09 5.87
N TYR A 262 6.99 -2.63 5.32
CA TYR A 262 6.56 -1.25 5.45
C TYR A 262 6.16 -0.90 6.89
N ILE A 263 5.43 -1.77 7.57
CA ILE A 263 5.09 -1.57 8.99
C ILE A 263 6.37 -1.49 9.84
N GLU A 264 7.34 -2.38 9.59
CA GLU A 264 8.62 -2.33 10.31
C GLU A 264 9.42 -1.05 10.00
N PHE A 265 9.41 -0.60 8.73
CA PHE A 265 10.03 0.65 8.33
C PHE A 265 9.42 1.85 9.06
N LEU A 266 8.10 1.91 9.22
CA LEU A 266 7.40 3.01 9.87
C LEU A 266 7.74 3.15 11.36
N LYS A 267 8.18 2.11 12.05
CA LYS A 267 8.58 2.17 13.47
C LYS A 267 9.76 3.11 13.74
N ASN A 268 10.53 3.48 12.69
CA ASN A 268 11.60 4.46 12.81
C ASN A 268 11.10 5.90 12.91
N TYR A 269 9.80 6.15 12.71
CA TYR A 269 9.22 7.48 12.67
C TYR A 269 8.22 7.64 13.81
N THR A 270 8.47 8.61 14.68
CA THR A 270 7.63 8.91 15.84
C THR A 270 7.15 10.36 15.79
N TYR A 271 6.22 10.72 16.66
CA TYR A 271 5.82 12.13 16.78
C TYR A 271 7.04 13.02 17.06
N GLY A 272 7.22 14.07 16.25
CA GLY A 272 8.39 14.97 16.30
C GLY A 272 9.58 14.53 15.43
N ASN A 273 9.54 13.30 14.91
CA ASN A 273 10.46 12.78 13.89
C ASN A 273 9.67 11.98 12.86
N ALA A 274 8.67 12.62 12.26
CA ALA A 274 7.76 11.99 11.34
C ALA A 274 8.37 11.82 9.95
N LEU A 275 7.91 10.82 9.22
CA LEU A 275 8.14 10.69 7.79
C LEU A 275 7.32 11.73 7.05
N ILE A 276 7.95 12.55 6.23
CA ILE A 276 7.29 13.50 5.33
C ILE A 276 7.34 12.93 3.92
N TYR A 277 6.19 12.84 3.30
CA TYR A 277 6.06 12.31 1.94
C TYR A 277 5.01 13.08 1.15
N SER A 278 5.31 13.42 -0.10
CA SER A 278 4.39 14.14 -0.99
C SER A 278 3.86 13.21 -2.08
N PHE A 279 2.54 13.20 -2.23
CA PHE A 279 1.87 12.43 -3.27
C PHE A 279 0.68 13.23 -3.83
N ASN A 280 0.59 13.37 -5.16
CA ASN A 280 -0.48 14.12 -5.85
C ASN A 280 -0.72 15.52 -5.28
N ASP A 281 0.36 16.31 -5.11
CA ASP A 281 0.35 17.67 -4.57
C ASP A 281 -0.14 17.78 -3.09
N VAL A 282 -0.32 16.66 -2.41
CA VAL A 282 -0.61 16.61 -0.96
C VAL A 282 0.64 16.18 -0.21
N GLU A 283 1.04 16.94 0.80
CA GLU A 283 2.08 16.54 1.74
C GLU A 283 1.46 15.75 2.89
N TYR A 284 2.08 14.63 3.21
CA TYR A 284 1.67 13.76 4.32
C TYR A 284 2.76 13.73 5.39
N GLU A 285 2.32 13.72 6.64
CA GLU A 285 3.15 13.43 7.80
C GLU A 285 2.70 12.08 8.36
N VAL A 286 3.64 11.11 8.41
CA VAL A 286 3.35 9.76 8.92
C VAL A 286 4.26 9.47 10.11
N TYR A 287 3.68 9.05 11.22
CA TYR A 287 4.42 8.66 12.43
C TYR A 287 3.69 7.58 13.21
N THR A 288 4.42 6.94 14.09
CA THR A 288 3.93 5.84 14.91
C THR A 288 3.87 6.21 16.39
N SER A 289 3.03 5.48 17.12
CA SER A 289 2.91 5.53 18.56
C SER A 289 2.69 4.12 19.09
N GLU A 290 3.44 3.71 20.10
CA GLU A 290 3.29 2.39 20.71
C GLU A 290 1.96 2.26 21.46
N ALA A 291 1.32 1.10 21.33
CA ALA A 291 0.13 0.74 22.08
C ALA A 291 0.53 0.16 23.45
N VAL A 292 0.77 1.03 24.42
CA VAL A 292 1.20 0.62 25.77
C VAL A 292 0.04 0.71 26.76
N GLY A 293 -0.31 -0.41 27.40
CA GLY A 293 -1.32 -0.46 28.46
C GLY A 293 -2.77 -0.45 27.97
N GLU A 294 -3.71 -0.21 28.90
CA GLU A 294 -5.16 -0.21 28.60
C GLU A 294 -5.62 1.05 27.84
N THR A 295 -4.85 2.11 27.88
CA THR A 295 -5.12 3.37 27.17
C THR A 295 -3.81 3.90 26.61
N ALA A 296 -3.59 3.69 25.32
CA ALA A 296 -2.50 4.36 24.64
C ALA A 296 -2.91 5.81 24.32
N SER A 297 -1.95 6.72 24.30
CA SER A 297 -2.16 8.07 23.82
C SER A 297 -1.24 8.37 22.64
N THR A 298 -1.74 9.15 21.69
CA THR A 298 -0.94 9.69 20.61
C THR A 298 -1.24 11.17 20.42
N ARG A 299 -0.42 11.87 19.70
CA ARG A 299 -0.68 13.27 19.34
C ARG A 299 -1.25 13.34 17.95
N VAL A 300 -2.30 14.13 17.79
CA VAL A 300 -2.98 14.36 16.51
C VAL A 300 -3.18 15.86 16.30
N PRO A 301 -3.27 16.36 15.06
CA PRO A 301 -3.54 17.76 14.82
C PRO A 301 -4.91 18.16 15.37
N ILE A 302 -5.01 19.36 15.95
CA ILE A 302 -6.26 19.92 16.46
C ILE A 302 -7.24 20.22 15.31
N SER A 303 -6.71 20.52 14.12
CA SER A 303 -7.48 20.77 12.90
C SER A 303 -6.79 20.13 11.70
N GLY A 304 -7.55 19.80 10.66
CA GLY A 304 -7.07 19.12 9.47
C GLY A 304 -7.46 17.64 9.44
N ASN A 305 -7.09 16.99 8.36
CA ASN A 305 -7.42 15.59 8.12
C ASN A 305 -6.32 14.70 8.67
N TYR A 306 -6.70 13.68 9.39
CA TYR A 306 -5.79 12.60 9.79
C TYR A 306 -6.52 11.28 9.90
N THR A 307 -5.76 10.20 9.78
CA THR A 307 -6.24 8.85 10.04
C THR A 307 -5.37 8.17 11.10
N ILE A 308 -5.94 7.20 11.78
CA ILE A 308 -5.24 6.32 12.71
C ILE A 308 -5.52 4.88 12.31
N SER A 309 -4.49 4.12 11.99
CA SER A 309 -4.56 2.67 11.80
C SER A 309 -3.79 1.97 12.90
N GLY A 310 -4.30 0.86 13.42
CA GLY A 310 -3.47 -0.10 14.11
C GLY A 310 -2.69 -0.96 13.12
N ASP A 311 -1.66 -1.65 13.61
CA ASP A 311 -0.92 -2.66 12.87
C ASP A 311 -1.32 -4.11 13.23
N ASN A 312 -2.18 -4.28 14.24
CA ASN A 312 -2.56 -5.56 14.86
C ASN A 312 -1.41 -6.25 15.63
N ILE A 313 -0.29 -5.56 15.87
CA ILE A 313 0.90 -6.08 16.54
C ILE A 313 1.17 -5.34 17.86
N GLY A 314 1.18 -4.02 17.83
CA GLY A 314 1.47 -3.20 19.01
C GLY A 314 1.69 -1.72 18.71
N THR A 315 1.36 -1.25 17.48
CA THR A 315 1.66 0.11 17.06
C THR A 315 0.45 0.77 16.39
N TYR A 316 0.22 2.03 16.71
CA TYR A 316 -0.67 2.90 15.95
C TYR A 316 0.13 3.70 14.93
N ILE A 317 -0.40 3.81 13.72
CA ILE A 317 0.17 4.59 12.63
C ILE A 317 -0.77 5.77 12.41
N ILE A 318 -0.23 6.97 12.52
CA ILE A 318 -0.95 8.23 12.34
C ILE A 318 -0.50 8.82 11.01
N THR A 319 -1.46 9.15 10.17
CA THR A 319 -1.23 9.79 8.87
C THR A 319 -2.00 11.09 8.83
N VAL A 320 -1.27 12.19 8.68
CA VAL A 320 -1.81 13.55 8.64
C VAL A 320 -1.65 14.12 7.24
N GLU A 321 -2.73 14.66 6.69
CA GLU A 321 -2.67 15.45 5.45
C GLU A 321 -2.31 16.89 5.80
N LYS A 322 -1.23 17.39 5.23
CA LYS A 322 -0.83 18.79 5.34
C LYS A 322 -1.29 19.54 4.10
N ASN A 323 -2.17 20.49 4.29
CA ASN A 323 -2.66 21.38 3.22
C ASN A 323 -1.71 22.57 3.04
#